data_163d34b7d9e032f50d7a2ab7c34160bf
#
_entry.id   163d34b7d9e032f50d7a2ab7c34160bf
#
_cell.length_a   1.000
_cell.length_b   1.000
_cell.length_c   1.000
_cell.angle_alpha   90.00
_cell.angle_beta   90.00
_cell.angle_gamma   90.00
#
_symmetry.space_group_name_H-M   'P 1'
#
loop_
_entity.id
_entity.type
_entity.pdbx_description
1 polymer ?
#
loop_
_entity_poly.entity_id
_entity_poly.type
_entity_poly.pdbx_seq_one_letter_code
_entity_poly.pdbx_strand_id
1 'polypeptide(L)'
;MPSLQRFTSHGHSYWRIVESYRRRDGKPAIRTLLHLGKADELLRRLQGEHKGLKVHSVSSGAVDAVWALAGELDITGHIDRAIHSAGARIQHRDGLSVGQSLLAAAIARLCHPASKRAFSEWAAGTTLPRRLKVDPQALTSQHFWDQMNAMPAEAIVAAEEAIVSAALASGIRAQGVIAYDTTNFFTHIDTTNSRVQLAQRGHNKQRRHDLRQLGLALVVSEEGQIPLGHTLYEGSRPDVVAFAQALAPLSARLRRLQVQEWQMTLVFDQGAESAAALSELRESSTHYVTALKPSHHRAFLSEAGQRLEPLALSTGESVRAWRTRLNVHGVEHTVVVVWSRRLWEGQCRGLQQHLDKALRRLKEISIHPRGGAEGARAQVDRICSAQYLRRILRCEIETQADSVLLTPTIDPEARRELEQRYFGLRILATTRDEWTTAQIIEAYRGQARAERAFRDLKDPWVCAFRPQYHWTDQKLLVHAFIAVLALILGRTLLFRAQQRLGLHTTLRGLITRLSLIRTATLLQLKQGPGRPTVTEQLEECPAELHALSTSLGATAS
;
A
#
# COMPACT_ATOMS: atom_id res chain seq x y z
N MET A 1 -3.65 -55.67 2.36
CA MET A 1 -3.92 -54.89 1.13
C MET A 1 -5.41 -54.87 0.87
N PRO A 2 -5.99 -53.72 0.53
CA PRO A 2 -7.38 -53.66 0.10
C PRO A 2 -7.61 -54.52 -1.17
N SER A 3 -8.74 -55.22 -1.20
CA SER A 3 -9.12 -56.06 -2.34
C SER A 3 -10.61 -55.84 -2.67
N LEU A 4 -10.93 -56.01 -3.94
CA LEU A 4 -12.31 -55.91 -4.41
C LEU A 4 -13.00 -57.26 -4.20
N GLN A 5 -14.13 -57.27 -3.51
CA GLN A 5 -14.89 -58.47 -3.21
C GLN A 5 -16.33 -58.37 -3.69
N ARG A 6 -16.82 -59.40 -4.35
CA ARG A 6 -18.22 -59.59 -4.68
C ARG A 6 -18.92 -60.33 -3.54
N PHE A 7 -20.13 -59.93 -3.16
CA PHE A 7 -20.97 -60.67 -2.25
C PHE A 7 -22.44 -60.60 -2.71
N THR A 8 -23.23 -61.57 -2.31
CA THR A 8 -24.65 -61.63 -2.65
C THR A 8 -25.49 -61.36 -1.41
N SER A 9 -26.51 -60.51 -1.54
CA SER A 9 -27.49 -60.23 -0.49
C SER A 9 -28.86 -60.07 -1.14
N HIS A 10 -29.89 -60.75 -0.58
CA HIS A 10 -31.26 -60.76 -1.11
C HIS A 10 -31.38 -61.03 -2.61
N GLY A 11 -30.60 -61.97 -3.13
CA GLY A 11 -30.61 -62.35 -4.54
C GLY A 11 -29.89 -61.42 -5.49
N HIS A 12 -29.29 -60.32 -5.01
CA HIS A 12 -28.55 -59.35 -5.79
C HIS A 12 -27.05 -59.42 -5.51
N SER A 13 -26.22 -59.21 -6.54
CA SER A 13 -24.75 -59.13 -6.43
C SER A 13 -24.30 -57.70 -6.16
N TYR A 14 -23.49 -57.55 -5.14
CA TYR A 14 -22.90 -56.30 -4.72
C TYR A 14 -21.39 -56.38 -4.69
N TRP A 15 -20.74 -55.25 -4.83
CA TRP A 15 -19.27 -55.12 -4.75
C TRP A 15 -18.91 -54.25 -3.53
N ARG A 16 -17.77 -54.60 -2.90
CA ARG A 16 -17.17 -53.86 -1.80
C ARG A 16 -15.65 -53.94 -1.84
N ILE A 17 -15.02 -52.92 -1.29
CA ILE A 17 -13.57 -52.92 -1.01
C ILE A 17 -13.41 -53.43 0.42
N VAL A 18 -12.58 -54.46 0.57
CA VAL A 18 -12.32 -55.10 1.86
C VAL A 18 -10.83 -55.15 2.12
N GLU A 19 -10.47 -55.16 3.40
CA GLU A 19 -9.11 -55.38 3.85
C GLU A 19 -9.07 -56.59 4.78
N SER A 20 -8.19 -57.54 4.49
CA SER A 20 -7.96 -58.70 5.34
C SER A 20 -7.02 -58.32 6.47
N TYR A 21 -7.38 -58.71 7.69
CA TYR A 21 -6.55 -58.55 8.88
C TYR A 21 -6.62 -59.80 9.76
N ARG A 22 -5.70 -59.96 10.67
CA ARG A 22 -5.76 -61.02 11.68
C ARG A 22 -6.37 -60.50 12.96
N ARG A 23 -7.35 -61.23 13.52
CA ARG A 23 -7.92 -60.94 14.83
C ARG A 23 -6.87 -61.26 15.92
N ARG A 24 -7.13 -60.83 17.14
CA ARG A 24 -6.24 -61.14 18.31
C ARG A 24 -6.10 -62.63 18.60
N ASP A 25 -7.08 -63.44 18.17
CA ASP A 25 -7.06 -64.92 18.27
C ASP A 25 -6.28 -65.60 17.11
N GLY A 26 -5.61 -64.79 16.26
CA GLY A 26 -4.81 -65.29 15.12
C GLY A 26 -5.61 -65.63 13.87
N LYS A 27 -6.95 -65.65 13.94
CA LYS A 27 -7.80 -66.00 12.79
C LYS A 27 -7.90 -64.86 11.78
N PRO A 28 -7.94 -65.20 10.48
CA PRO A 28 -8.15 -64.21 9.42
C PRO A 28 -9.57 -63.62 9.53
N ALA A 29 -9.68 -62.31 9.36
CA ALA A 29 -10.94 -61.60 9.30
C ALA A 29 -10.88 -60.53 8.20
N ILE A 30 -12.04 -60.11 7.75
CA ILE A 30 -12.22 -59.13 6.70
C ILE A 30 -12.98 -57.91 7.29
N ARG A 31 -12.49 -56.74 7.10
CA ARG A 31 -13.29 -55.49 7.33
C ARG A 31 -13.65 -54.87 6.00
N THR A 32 -14.86 -54.41 5.88
CA THR A 32 -15.31 -53.64 4.71
C THR A 32 -14.87 -52.18 4.87
N LEU A 33 -14.09 -51.72 3.89
CA LEU A 33 -13.65 -50.34 3.82
C LEU A 33 -14.67 -49.45 3.11
N LEU A 34 -15.30 -50.00 2.02
CA LEU A 34 -16.25 -49.24 1.23
C LEU A 34 -17.25 -50.18 0.54
N HIS A 35 -18.53 -49.88 0.56
CA HIS A 35 -19.55 -50.52 -0.26
C HIS A 35 -19.70 -49.79 -1.60
N LEU A 36 -19.54 -50.50 -2.73
CA LEU A 36 -19.58 -49.97 -4.08
C LEU A 36 -20.94 -50.09 -4.78
N GLY A 37 -21.88 -50.85 -4.17
CA GLY A 37 -23.19 -51.05 -4.73
C GLY A 37 -23.30 -52.24 -5.70
N LYS A 38 -24.32 -52.22 -6.59
CA LYS A 38 -24.54 -53.26 -7.61
C LYS A 38 -23.50 -53.14 -8.74
N ALA A 39 -23.23 -54.26 -9.41
CA ALA A 39 -22.25 -54.31 -10.52
C ALA A 39 -22.59 -53.29 -11.63
N ASP A 40 -23.84 -53.17 -12.00
CA ASP A 40 -24.27 -52.25 -13.06
C ASP A 40 -24.12 -50.79 -12.67
N GLU A 41 -24.27 -50.49 -11.38
CA GLU A 41 -24.08 -49.14 -10.84
C GLU A 41 -22.57 -48.81 -10.75
N LEU A 42 -21.74 -49.81 -10.37
CA LEU A 42 -20.29 -49.66 -10.36
C LEU A 42 -19.78 -49.48 -11.79
N LEU A 43 -20.29 -50.28 -12.76
CA LEU A 43 -19.92 -50.22 -14.16
C LEU A 43 -20.27 -48.82 -14.74
N ARG A 44 -21.47 -48.31 -14.47
CA ARG A 44 -21.89 -46.97 -14.88
C ARG A 44 -21.01 -45.87 -14.29
N ARG A 45 -20.58 -46.00 -13.04
CA ARG A 45 -19.65 -45.07 -12.39
C ARG A 45 -18.25 -45.14 -13.02
N LEU A 46 -17.76 -46.34 -13.32
CA LEU A 46 -16.44 -46.55 -13.93
C LEU A 46 -16.39 -46.18 -15.42
N GLN A 47 -17.50 -46.33 -16.14
CA GLN A 47 -17.62 -45.94 -17.56
C GLN A 47 -17.79 -44.42 -17.77
N GLY A 48 -17.76 -43.63 -16.69
CA GLY A 48 -17.75 -42.17 -16.82
C GLY A 48 -19.07 -41.57 -17.27
N GLU A 49 -20.21 -42.29 -17.09
CA GLU A 49 -21.55 -41.69 -17.24
C GLU A 49 -21.82 -40.69 -16.08
N HIS A 50 -20.97 -39.70 -15.97
CA HIS A 50 -21.28 -38.47 -15.22
C HIS A 50 -22.23 -37.57 -16.03
N LYS A 51 -23.31 -38.16 -16.61
CA LYS A 51 -24.37 -37.39 -17.23
C LYS A 51 -24.97 -36.51 -16.12
N GLY A 52 -24.62 -35.20 -16.18
CA GLY A 52 -25.16 -34.21 -15.27
C GLY A 52 -24.19 -33.62 -14.23
N LEU A 53 -22.90 -33.98 -14.23
CA LEU A 53 -21.91 -33.27 -13.43
C LEU A 53 -21.42 -32.04 -14.18
N LYS A 54 -21.68 -30.85 -13.62
CA LYS A 54 -21.07 -29.60 -14.08
C LYS A 54 -20.07 -29.15 -13.02
N VAL A 55 -18.88 -28.77 -13.47
CA VAL A 55 -17.83 -28.23 -12.61
C VAL A 55 -17.60 -26.77 -12.98
N HIS A 56 -17.67 -25.90 -12.01
CA HIS A 56 -17.37 -24.48 -12.19
C HIS A 56 -16.31 -24.09 -11.18
N SER A 57 -15.16 -23.66 -11.65
CA SER A 57 -14.03 -23.25 -10.83
C SER A 57 -13.84 -21.75 -10.87
N VAL A 58 -13.65 -21.15 -9.69
CA VAL A 58 -13.42 -19.70 -9.52
C VAL A 58 -12.21 -19.44 -8.62
N SER A 59 -11.58 -18.28 -8.80
CA SER A 59 -10.54 -17.82 -7.88
C SER A 59 -11.16 -17.48 -6.52
N SER A 60 -10.60 -18.04 -5.45
CA SER A 60 -11.18 -17.91 -4.11
C SER A 60 -10.21 -17.31 -3.09
N GLY A 61 -8.97 -17.77 -3.05
CA GLY A 61 -8.08 -17.56 -1.92
C GLY A 61 -7.86 -16.09 -1.54
N ALA A 62 -7.59 -15.22 -2.50
CA ALA A 62 -7.39 -13.80 -2.20
C ALA A 62 -8.69 -13.12 -1.73
N VAL A 63 -9.80 -13.39 -2.43
CA VAL A 63 -11.10 -12.81 -2.09
C VAL A 63 -11.58 -13.30 -0.73
N ASP A 64 -11.51 -14.60 -0.47
CA ASP A 64 -12.02 -15.21 0.76
C ASP A 64 -11.18 -14.84 1.97
N ALA A 65 -9.84 -14.72 1.84
CA ALA A 65 -8.98 -14.23 2.92
C ALA A 65 -9.32 -12.77 3.31
N VAL A 66 -9.51 -11.91 2.32
CA VAL A 66 -9.91 -10.51 2.58
C VAL A 66 -11.31 -10.43 3.15
N TRP A 67 -12.23 -11.25 2.64
CA TRP A 67 -13.62 -11.32 3.13
C TRP A 67 -13.68 -11.79 4.58
N ALA A 68 -12.96 -12.85 4.94
CA ALA A 68 -12.88 -13.35 6.31
C ALA A 68 -12.34 -12.28 7.27
N LEU A 69 -11.22 -11.63 6.89
CA LEU A 69 -10.67 -10.53 7.67
C LEU A 69 -11.67 -9.37 7.81
N ALA A 70 -12.35 -8.99 6.72
CA ALA A 70 -13.33 -7.91 6.74
C ALA A 70 -14.53 -8.22 7.65
N GLY A 71 -14.93 -9.50 7.74
CA GLY A 71 -15.95 -9.96 8.69
C GLY A 71 -15.49 -9.87 10.14
N GLU A 72 -14.25 -10.31 10.45
CA GLU A 72 -13.69 -10.21 11.79
C GLU A 72 -13.57 -8.74 12.25
N LEU A 73 -13.20 -7.84 11.35
CA LEU A 73 -13.06 -6.40 11.62
C LEU A 73 -14.39 -5.64 11.50
N ASP A 74 -15.49 -6.30 11.22
CA ASP A 74 -16.83 -5.70 11.00
C ASP A 74 -16.82 -4.46 10.07
N ILE A 75 -16.07 -4.57 8.95
CA ILE A 75 -15.88 -3.44 8.03
C ILE A 75 -17.20 -2.86 7.55
N THR A 76 -18.12 -3.70 7.11
CA THR A 76 -19.44 -3.28 6.62
C THR A 76 -20.23 -2.56 7.71
N GLY A 77 -20.28 -3.12 8.92
CA GLY A 77 -20.99 -2.52 10.04
C GLY A 77 -20.41 -1.16 10.45
N HIS A 78 -19.08 -1.03 10.47
CA HIS A 78 -18.43 0.26 10.78
C HIS A 78 -18.78 1.35 9.75
N ILE A 79 -18.78 1.02 8.45
CA ILE A 79 -19.16 1.98 7.41
C ILE A 79 -20.63 2.38 7.54
N ASP A 80 -21.54 1.40 7.65
CA ASP A 80 -22.98 1.67 7.71
C ASP A 80 -23.35 2.44 8.99
N ARG A 81 -22.74 2.12 10.13
CA ARG A 81 -22.93 2.89 11.38
C ARG A 81 -22.42 4.33 11.27
N ALA A 82 -21.27 4.53 10.63
CA ALA A 82 -20.74 5.88 10.42
C ALA A 82 -21.66 6.74 9.55
N ILE A 83 -22.25 6.17 8.49
CA ILE A 83 -23.26 6.83 7.66
C ILE A 83 -24.49 7.21 8.48
N HIS A 84 -24.98 6.28 9.29
CA HIS A 84 -26.14 6.54 10.17
C HIS A 84 -25.84 7.64 11.20
N SER A 85 -24.66 7.60 11.81
CA SER A 85 -24.21 8.60 12.80
C SER A 85 -24.01 9.99 12.18
N ALA A 86 -23.72 10.06 10.90
CA ALA A 86 -23.67 11.32 10.13
C ALA A 86 -25.09 11.83 9.73
N GLY A 87 -26.16 11.21 10.23
CA GLY A 87 -27.52 11.62 9.95
C GLY A 87 -28.05 11.20 8.57
N ALA A 88 -27.30 10.39 7.83
CA ALA A 88 -27.69 9.91 6.50
C ALA A 88 -28.38 8.54 6.60
N ARG A 89 -29.34 8.31 5.69
CA ARG A 89 -29.99 6.99 5.57
C ARG A 89 -29.06 6.03 4.84
N ILE A 90 -28.90 4.81 5.37
CA ILE A 90 -28.21 3.73 4.67
C ILE A 90 -29.01 3.36 3.43
N GLN A 91 -28.44 3.60 2.26
CA GLN A 91 -29.05 3.24 0.99
C GLN A 91 -28.69 1.80 0.62
N HIS A 92 -29.66 1.10 0.04
CA HIS A 92 -29.45 -0.24 -0.51
C HIS A 92 -29.62 -0.19 -2.03
N ARG A 93 -28.72 -0.84 -2.74
CA ARG A 93 -28.81 -1.04 -4.18
C ARG A 93 -28.48 -2.48 -4.53
N ASP A 94 -29.32 -3.10 -5.34
CA ASP A 94 -29.18 -4.52 -5.74
C ASP A 94 -29.03 -5.46 -4.51
N GLY A 95 -29.71 -5.14 -3.41
CA GLY A 95 -29.66 -5.89 -2.16
C GLY A 95 -28.46 -5.61 -1.25
N LEU A 96 -27.52 -4.77 -1.67
CA LEU A 96 -26.30 -4.44 -0.91
C LEU A 96 -26.40 -3.07 -0.24
N SER A 97 -25.93 -2.98 1.01
CA SER A 97 -25.73 -1.71 1.71
C SER A 97 -24.53 -0.94 1.10
N VAL A 98 -24.39 0.33 1.50
CA VAL A 98 -23.21 1.13 1.14
C VAL A 98 -21.93 0.47 1.64
N GLY A 99 -21.90 0.01 2.89
CA GLY A 99 -20.75 -0.68 3.47
C GLY A 99 -20.34 -1.92 2.70
N GLN A 100 -21.31 -2.77 2.32
CA GLN A 100 -21.06 -3.97 1.51
C GLN A 100 -20.49 -3.61 0.13
N SER A 101 -21.03 -2.59 -0.52
CA SER A 101 -20.60 -2.15 -1.84
C SER A 101 -19.20 -1.54 -1.81
N LEU A 102 -18.87 -0.72 -0.80
CA LEU A 102 -17.54 -0.14 -0.64
C LEU A 102 -16.51 -1.21 -0.24
N LEU A 103 -16.88 -2.20 0.59
CA LEU A 103 -16.03 -3.36 0.87
C LEU A 103 -15.73 -4.15 -0.41
N ALA A 104 -16.74 -4.43 -1.23
CA ALA A 104 -16.54 -5.10 -2.52
C ALA A 104 -15.57 -4.33 -3.43
N ALA A 105 -15.71 -3.00 -3.47
CA ALA A 105 -14.80 -2.14 -4.22
C ALA A 105 -13.37 -2.19 -3.64
N ALA A 106 -13.19 -2.25 -2.32
CA ALA A 106 -11.88 -2.36 -1.66
C ALA A 106 -11.24 -3.73 -1.93
N ILE A 107 -12.01 -4.83 -1.88
CA ILE A 107 -11.55 -6.18 -2.23
C ILE A 107 -11.04 -6.21 -3.68
N ALA A 108 -11.83 -5.66 -4.62
CA ALA A 108 -11.39 -5.58 -6.00
C ALA A 108 -10.14 -4.72 -6.17
N ARG A 109 -10.06 -3.60 -5.45
CA ARG A 109 -8.89 -2.72 -5.50
C ARG A 109 -7.63 -3.42 -5.00
N LEU A 110 -7.76 -4.29 -4.00
CA LEU A 110 -6.66 -5.09 -3.46
C LEU A 110 -6.28 -6.26 -4.35
N CYS A 111 -7.27 -7.03 -4.84
CA CYS A 111 -7.04 -8.30 -5.53
C CYS A 111 -6.87 -8.16 -7.05
N HIS A 112 -7.55 -7.17 -7.64
CA HIS A 112 -7.56 -6.94 -9.10
C HIS A 112 -7.85 -5.47 -9.40
N PRO A 113 -6.87 -4.57 -9.24
CA PRO A 113 -7.07 -3.15 -9.54
C PRO A 113 -7.45 -2.93 -11.00
N ALA A 114 -8.72 -2.64 -11.24
CA ALA A 114 -9.26 -2.40 -12.57
C ALA A 114 -10.28 -1.26 -12.55
N SER A 115 -10.79 -0.90 -13.73
CA SER A 115 -11.89 0.05 -13.85
C SER A 115 -13.19 -0.57 -13.29
N LYS A 116 -14.11 0.29 -12.83
CA LYS A 116 -15.43 -0.18 -12.40
C LYS A 116 -16.23 -0.87 -13.52
N ARG A 117 -15.89 -0.64 -14.79
CA ARG A 117 -16.51 -1.35 -15.93
C ARG A 117 -16.10 -2.80 -16.01
N ALA A 118 -14.86 -3.13 -15.64
CA ALA A 118 -14.36 -4.51 -15.63
C ALA A 118 -14.71 -5.28 -14.34
N PHE A 119 -15.36 -4.62 -13.37
CA PHE A 119 -15.63 -5.23 -12.06
C PHE A 119 -16.54 -6.46 -12.17
N SER A 120 -17.65 -6.36 -12.86
CA SER A 120 -18.65 -7.44 -13.01
C SER A 120 -18.03 -8.71 -13.61
N GLU A 121 -17.23 -8.55 -14.67
CA GLU A 121 -16.54 -9.65 -15.33
C GLU A 121 -15.51 -10.32 -14.40
N TRP A 122 -14.67 -9.52 -13.73
CA TRP A 122 -13.74 -10.05 -12.75
C TRP A 122 -14.45 -10.75 -11.59
N ALA A 123 -15.48 -10.12 -11.04
CA ALA A 123 -16.23 -10.67 -9.91
C ALA A 123 -16.85 -12.03 -10.26
N ALA A 124 -17.39 -12.20 -11.47
CA ALA A 124 -17.96 -13.46 -11.94
C ALA A 124 -16.95 -14.64 -11.92
N GLY A 125 -15.66 -14.34 -12.07
CA GLY A 125 -14.57 -15.33 -11.97
C GLY A 125 -14.09 -15.61 -10.55
N THR A 126 -14.77 -15.08 -9.51
CA THR A 126 -14.38 -15.17 -8.10
C THR A 126 -15.52 -15.65 -7.21
N THR A 127 -15.20 -15.89 -5.93
CA THR A 127 -16.21 -16.19 -4.89
C THR A 127 -17.00 -14.95 -4.41
N LEU A 128 -16.58 -13.74 -4.77
CA LEU A 128 -17.16 -12.49 -4.24
C LEU A 128 -18.68 -12.36 -4.44
N PRO A 129 -19.28 -12.63 -5.62
CA PRO A 129 -20.72 -12.52 -5.80
C PRO A 129 -21.51 -13.45 -4.88
N ARG A 130 -20.98 -14.64 -4.61
CA ARG A 130 -21.55 -15.62 -3.70
C ARG A 130 -21.50 -15.13 -2.26
N ARG A 131 -20.37 -14.57 -1.82
CA ARG A 131 -20.20 -13.96 -0.49
C ARG A 131 -21.17 -12.80 -0.27
N LEU A 132 -21.38 -11.99 -1.29
CA LEU A 132 -22.34 -10.89 -1.30
C LEU A 132 -23.80 -11.33 -1.52
N LYS A 133 -24.05 -12.55 -1.99
CA LYS A 133 -25.36 -13.08 -2.40
C LYS A 133 -26.03 -12.22 -3.48
N VAL A 134 -25.24 -11.79 -4.48
CA VAL A 134 -25.68 -10.90 -5.56
C VAL A 134 -25.28 -11.47 -6.93
N ASP A 135 -26.08 -11.17 -7.95
CA ASP A 135 -25.71 -11.45 -9.33
C ASP A 135 -24.49 -10.58 -9.72
N PRO A 136 -23.40 -11.15 -10.23
CA PRO A 136 -22.24 -10.35 -10.65
C PRO A 136 -22.60 -9.29 -11.69
N GLN A 137 -23.62 -9.48 -12.52
CA GLN A 137 -24.10 -8.50 -13.51
C GLN A 137 -24.71 -7.25 -12.87
N ALA A 138 -25.21 -7.32 -11.65
CA ALA A 138 -25.68 -6.18 -10.89
C ALA A 138 -24.55 -5.24 -10.44
N LEU A 139 -23.31 -5.76 -10.29
CA LEU A 139 -22.14 -5.01 -9.84
C LEU A 139 -21.54 -4.15 -10.96
N THR A 140 -22.37 -3.29 -11.53
CA THR A 140 -22.01 -2.38 -12.65
C THR A 140 -21.23 -1.15 -12.16
N SER A 141 -20.66 -0.40 -13.09
CA SER A 141 -20.04 0.89 -12.73
C SER A 141 -21.06 1.88 -12.15
N GLN A 142 -22.34 1.81 -12.57
CA GLN A 142 -23.40 2.66 -12.04
C GLN A 142 -23.76 2.28 -10.61
N HIS A 143 -23.78 0.96 -10.27
CA HIS A 143 -23.95 0.50 -8.88
C HIS A 143 -22.94 1.19 -7.96
N PHE A 144 -21.65 1.08 -8.26
CA PHE A 144 -20.61 1.70 -7.44
C PHE A 144 -20.67 3.23 -7.44
N TRP A 145 -21.06 3.83 -8.56
CA TRP A 145 -21.20 5.27 -8.67
C TRP A 145 -22.26 5.80 -7.72
N ASP A 146 -23.41 5.13 -7.65
CA ASP A 146 -24.50 5.52 -6.77
C ASP A 146 -24.20 5.24 -5.31
N GLN A 147 -23.61 4.09 -5.00
CA GLN A 147 -23.18 3.76 -3.64
C GLN A 147 -22.07 4.69 -3.12
N MET A 148 -21.16 5.14 -3.98
CA MET A 148 -20.20 6.19 -3.61
C MET A 148 -20.88 7.54 -3.33
N ASN A 149 -21.98 7.87 -4.02
CA ASN A 149 -22.76 9.07 -3.72
C ASN A 149 -23.44 9.00 -2.35
N ALA A 150 -23.85 7.80 -1.95
CA ALA A 150 -24.55 7.57 -0.69
C ALA A 150 -23.63 7.60 0.55
N MET A 151 -22.29 7.67 0.35
CA MET A 151 -21.31 7.83 1.43
C MET A 151 -21.06 9.31 1.72
N PRO A 152 -21.52 9.88 2.85
CA PRO A 152 -21.20 11.24 3.22
C PRO A 152 -19.70 11.43 3.50
N ALA A 153 -19.15 12.59 3.14
CA ALA A 153 -17.74 12.86 3.39
C ALA A 153 -17.40 12.84 4.90
N GLU A 154 -18.32 13.30 5.73
CA GLU A 154 -18.20 13.37 7.19
C GLU A 154 -18.13 11.98 7.83
N ALA A 155 -18.79 10.98 7.23
CA ALA A 155 -18.78 9.60 7.70
C ALA A 155 -17.44 8.88 7.45
N ILE A 156 -16.62 9.36 6.50
CA ILE A 156 -15.37 8.71 6.13
C ILE A 156 -14.40 8.61 7.30
N VAL A 157 -14.21 9.72 8.02
CA VAL A 157 -13.27 9.78 9.16
C VAL A 157 -13.71 8.82 10.27
N ALA A 158 -14.99 8.82 10.63
CA ALA A 158 -15.53 7.96 11.67
C ALA A 158 -15.45 6.48 11.30
N ALA A 159 -15.78 6.13 10.03
CA ALA A 159 -15.66 4.77 9.53
C ALA A 159 -14.21 4.29 9.57
N GLU A 160 -13.27 5.12 9.08
CA GLU A 160 -11.86 4.78 9.06
C GLU A 160 -11.28 4.62 10.48
N GLU A 161 -11.65 5.48 11.42
CA GLU A 161 -11.23 5.37 12.82
C GLU A 161 -11.71 4.06 13.46
N ALA A 162 -12.98 3.71 13.28
CA ALA A 162 -13.54 2.47 13.81
C ALA A 162 -12.85 1.23 13.21
N ILE A 163 -12.60 1.23 11.89
CA ILE A 163 -11.89 0.16 11.20
C ILE A 163 -10.45 0.03 11.68
N VAL A 164 -9.73 1.14 11.81
CA VAL A 164 -8.35 1.14 12.32
C VAL A 164 -8.31 0.65 13.77
N SER A 165 -9.25 1.11 14.61
CA SER A 165 -9.37 0.64 15.99
C SER A 165 -9.57 -0.89 16.05
N ALA A 166 -10.45 -1.45 15.22
CA ALA A 166 -10.66 -2.89 15.12
C ALA A 166 -9.39 -3.63 14.64
N ALA A 167 -8.67 -3.07 13.66
CA ALA A 167 -7.42 -3.65 13.17
C ALA A 167 -6.33 -3.65 14.27
N LEU A 168 -6.20 -2.58 15.03
CA LEU A 168 -5.27 -2.50 16.17
C LEU A 168 -5.65 -3.48 17.28
N ALA A 169 -6.94 -3.59 17.61
CA ALA A 169 -7.43 -4.54 18.61
C ALA A 169 -7.16 -6.01 18.21
N SER A 170 -6.95 -6.30 16.92
CA SER A 170 -6.60 -7.64 16.44
C SER A 170 -5.12 -8.04 16.67
N GLY A 171 -4.37 -7.28 17.47
CA GLY A 171 -2.99 -7.60 17.89
C GLY A 171 -1.89 -6.80 17.20
N ILE A 172 -2.23 -5.73 16.49
CA ILE A 172 -1.26 -4.81 15.87
C ILE A 172 -0.97 -3.66 16.84
N ARG A 173 0.29 -3.41 17.12
CA ARG A 173 0.68 -2.32 18.02
C ARG A 173 0.81 -1.01 17.25
N ALA A 174 0.11 0.04 17.71
CA ALA A 174 0.28 1.40 17.20
C ALA A 174 1.27 2.23 18.04
N GLN A 175 1.87 1.63 19.06
CA GLN A 175 2.85 2.28 19.94
C GLN A 175 4.22 2.40 19.25
N GLY A 176 5.02 3.39 19.66
CA GLY A 176 6.38 3.57 19.15
C GLY A 176 6.46 4.64 18.06
N VAL A 177 7.02 4.28 16.92
CA VAL A 177 7.26 5.22 15.82
C VAL A 177 6.12 5.18 14.80
N ILE A 178 5.50 6.32 14.56
CA ILE A 178 4.53 6.50 13.47
C ILE A 178 5.14 7.38 12.39
N ALA A 179 4.97 7.00 11.13
CA ALA A 179 5.51 7.75 10.01
C ALA A 179 4.43 8.55 9.31
N TYR A 180 4.67 9.85 9.12
CA TYR A 180 3.85 10.73 8.28
C TYR A 180 4.59 11.01 6.98
N ASP A 181 3.88 10.91 5.87
CA ASP A 181 4.41 11.31 4.56
C ASP A 181 3.27 11.73 3.63
N THR A 182 3.62 12.42 2.55
CA THR A 182 2.69 12.93 1.54
C THR A 182 3.09 12.50 0.16
N THR A 183 2.11 12.39 -0.72
CA THR A 183 2.35 12.16 -2.14
C THR A 183 1.26 12.80 -2.99
N ASN A 184 1.59 13.07 -4.25
CA ASN A 184 0.63 13.57 -5.22
C ASN A 184 0.16 12.47 -6.18
N PHE A 185 -1.13 12.51 -6.53
CA PHE A 185 -1.73 11.68 -7.56
C PHE A 185 -2.34 12.56 -8.66
N PHE A 186 -1.96 12.28 -9.90
CA PHE A 186 -2.57 12.94 -11.05
C PHE A 186 -4.00 12.47 -11.28
N THR A 187 -4.84 13.39 -11.75
CA THR A 187 -6.23 13.13 -12.15
C THR A 187 -6.39 13.39 -13.63
N HIS A 188 -7.37 12.71 -14.22
CA HIS A 188 -7.77 12.90 -15.62
C HIS A 188 -9.14 13.59 -15.68
N ILE A 189 -9.28 14.66 -14.92
CA ILE A 189 -10.49 15.48 -14.83
C ILE A 189 -10.36 16.61 -15.85
N ASP A 190 -11.45 16.90 -16.57
CA ASP A 190 -11.50 18.00 -17.51
C ASP A 190 -11.11 19.32 -16.82
N THR A 191 -10.33 20.14 -17.54
CA THR A 191 -9.84 21.43 -17.03
C THR A 191 -10.95 22.45 -16.83
N THR A 192 -12.07 22.31 -17.52
CA THR A 192 -13.26 23.16 -17.40
C THR A 192 -14.17 22.78 -16.25
N ASN A 193 -13.94 21.63 -15.60
CA ASN A 193 -14.75 21.17 -14.49
C ASN A 193 -14.54 22.06 -13.24
N SER A 194 -15.58 22.80 -12.86
CA SER A 194 -15.63 23.69 -11.69
C SER A 194 -16.13 23.01 -10.42
N ARG A 195 -16.61 21.76 -10.49
CA ARG A 195 -17.17 21.01 -9.33
C ARG A 195 -16.12 20.37 -8.44
N VAL A 196 -14.83 20.48 -8.81
CA VAL A 196 -13.73 19.88 -8.08
C VAL A 196 -12.80 20.98 -7.58
N GLN A 197 -12.67 21.06 -6.26
CA GLN A 197 -11.77 21.98 -5.56
C GLN A 197 -10.46 21.30 -5.17
N LEU A 198 -10.48 20.01 -4.81
CA LEU A 198 -9.30 19.23 -4.39
C LEU A 198 -8.29 19.01 -5.53
N ALA A 199 -8.78 18.70 -6.73
CA ALA A 199 -7.91 18.45 -7.87
C ALA A 199 -7.51 19.76 -8.55
N GLN A 200 -6.27 20.19 -8.30
CA GLN A 200 -5.71 21.44 -8.81
C GLN A 200 -4.37 21.21 -9.52
N ARG A 201 -3.99 22.14 -10.39
CA ARG A 201 -2.64 22.18 -10.95
C ARG A 201 -1.68 22.68 -9.87
N GLY A 202 -0.53 22.01 -9.74
CA GLY A 202 0.45 22.33 -8.72
C GLY A 202 1.85 21.90 -9.08
N HIS A 203 2.79 22.23 -8.23
CA HIS A 203 4.16 21.78 -8.36
C HIS A 203 4.26 20.26 -8.16
N ASN A 204 4.98 19.56 -9.03
CA ASN A 204 5.22 18.13 -8.91
C ASN A 204 6.59 17.73 -9.46
N LYS A 205 7.15 16.67 -8.89
CA LYS A 205 8.49 16.15 -9.28
C LYS A 205 8.54 15.66 -10.74
N GLN A 206 7.39 15.26 -11.31
CA GLN A 206 7.28 14.75 -12.69
C GLN A 206 7.15 15.87 -13.72
N ARG A 207 7.00 17.13 -13.28
CA ARG A 207 6.81 18.32 -14.13
C ARG A 207 5.60 18.24 -15.07
N ARG A 208 4.54 17.54 -14.63
CA ARG A 208 3.26 17.42 -15.35
C ARG A 208 2.36 18.59 -14.94
N HIS A 209 2.62 19.77 -15.53
CA HIS A 209 1.83 20.98 -15.28
C HIS A 209 0.52 21.01 -16.10
N ASP A 210 0.36 20.08 -17.04
CA ASP A 210 -0.82 19.85 -17.87
C ASP A 210 -1.95 19.16 -17.09
N LEU A 211 -1.64 18.35 -16.09
CA LEU A 211 -2.62 17.60 -15.31
C LEU A 211 -2.95 18.28 -13.98
N ARG A 212 -4.21 18.13 -13.56
CA ARG A 212 -4.59 18.37 -12.19
C ARG A 212 -4.08 17.21 -11.31
N GLN A 213 -3.77 17.53 -10.08
CA GLN A 213 -3.34 16.56 -9.07
C GLN A 213 -4.07 16.81 -7.77
N LEU A 214 -4.06 15.85 -6.89
CA LEU A 214 -4.47 15.97 -5.50
C LEU A 214 -3.35 15.44 -4.60
N GLY A 215 -3.22 16.00 -3.40
CA GLY A 215 -2.32 15.53 -2.38
C GLY A 215 -3.00 14.48 -1.50
N LEU A 216 -2.27 13.45 -1.15
CA LEU A 216 -2.66 12.44 -0.15
C LEU A 216 -1.60 12.38 0.94
N ALA A 217 -2.00 12.63 2.17
CA ALA A 217 -1.22 12.39 3.37
C ALA A 217 -1.62 11.06 4.00
N LEU A 218 -0.63 10.30 4.47
CA LEU A 218 -0.82 9.07 5.25
C LEU A 218 -0.06 9.15 6.56
N VAL A 219 -0.67 8.58 7.59
CA VAL A 219 -0.02 8.26 8.86
C VAL A 219 0.00 6.74 8.98
N VAL A 220 1.18 6.17 9.23
CA VAL A 220 1.40 4.73 9.15
C VAL A 220 2.06 4.23 10.43
N SER A 221 1.54 3.13 10.99
CA SER A 221 2.10 2.48 12.18
C SER A 221 3.48 1.85 11.91
N GLU A 222 4.24 1.65 12.97
CA GLU A 222 5.50 0.89 12.92
C GLU A 222 5.25 -0.56 12.58
N GLU A 223 4.44 -1.22 13.37
CA GLU A 223 4.10 -2.62 13.20
C GLU A 223 3.04 -2.78 12.11
N GLY A 224 3.20 -3.76 11.24
CA GLY A 224 2.27 -4.05 10.15
C GLY A 224 2.22 -2.98 9.04
N GLN A 225 2.71 -1.76 9.28
CA GLN A 225 2.64 -0.63 8.36
C GLN A 225 1.19 -0.30 7.96
N ILE A 226 0.31 -0.32 8.97
CA ILE A 226 -1.11 -0.06 8.80
C ILE A 226 -1.36 1.46 8.71
N PRO A 227 -2.11 1.93 7.72
CA PRO A 227 -2.57 3.31 7.72
C PRO A 227 -3.44 3.60 8.95
N LEU A 228 -2.99 4.51 9.81
CA LEU A 228 -3.75 4.99 10.97
C LEU A 228 -4.73 6.12 10.58
N GLY A 229 -4.52 6.70 9.42
CA GLY A 229 -5.38 7.71 8.85
C GLY A 229 -4.84 8.27 7.55
N HIS A 230 -5.77 8.85 6.78
CA HIS A 230 -5.42 9.58 5.57
C HIS A 230 -6.13 10.93 5.50
N THR A 231 -5.56 11.83 4.71
CA THR A 231 -6.18 13.13 4.41
C THR A 231 -5.89 13.49 2.96
N LEU A 232 -6.93 13.86 2.22
CA LEU A 232 -6.78 14.50 0.92
C LEU A 232 -6.69 16.01 1.09
N TYR A 233 -5.83 16.65 0.30
CA TYR A 233 -5.68 18.10 0.25
C TYR A 233 -5.49 18.57 -1.20
N GLU A 234 -5.66 19.87 -1.42
CA GLU A 234 -5.62 20.48 -2.74
C GLU A 234 -4.25 20.29 -3.39
N GLY A 235 -4.25 19.90 -4.64
CA GLY A 235 -3.04 19.59 -5.40
C GLY A 235 -2.08 20.77 -5.60
N SER A 236 -2.52 22.00 -5.38
CA SER A 236 -1.68 23.20 -5.40
C SER A 236 -1.06 23.53 -4.04
N ARG A 237 -1.57 22.94 -2.94
CA ARG A 237 -1.13 23.22 -1.57
C ARG A 237 0.27 22.65 -1.34
N PRO A 238 1.22 23.46 -0.83
CA PRO A 238 2.54 22.95 -0.44
C PRO A 238 2.45 21.92 0.69
N ASP A 239 3.27 20.85 0.62
CA ASP A 239 3.29 19.77 1.61
C ASP A 239 3.53 20.27 3.04
N VAL A 240 4.37 21.31 3.22
CA VAL A 240 4.65 21.92 4.52
C VAL A 240 3.41 22.57 5.15
N VAL A 241 2.54 23.18 4.35
CA VAL A 241 1.29 23.79 4.82
C VAL A 241 0.27 22.69 5.13
N ALA A 242 0.16 21.68 4.25
CA ALA A 242 -0.72 20.53 4.46
C ALA A 242 -0.37 19.78 5.75
N PHE A 243 0.92 19.61 6.05
CA PHE A 243 1.38 18.97 7.28
C PHE A 243 0.99 19.76 8.53
N ALA A 244 1.30 21.05 8.59
CA ALA A 244 0.97 21.88 9.74
C ALA A 244 -0.55 21.85 10.04
N GLN A 245 -1.39 21.89 9.00
CA GLN A 245 -2.84 21.81 9.15
C GLN A 245 -3.35 20.42 9.55
N ALA A 246 -2.59 19.36 9.24
CA ALA A 246 -2.97 17.99 9.58
C ALA A 246 -2.65 17.63 11.05
N LEU A 247 -1.77 18.36 11.75
CA LEU A 247 -1.27 17.96 13.07
C LEU A 247 -2.36 17.91 14.14
N ALA A 248 -3.15 18.97 14.31
CA ALA A 248 -4.22 18.99 15.31
C ALA A 248 -5.30 17.92 15.06
N PRO A 249 -5.84 17.74 13.85
CA PRO A 249 -6.72 16.62 13.53
C PRO A 249 -6.07 15.24 13.77
N LEU A 250 -4.78 15.09 13.47
CA LEU A 250 -4.04 13.85 13.69
C LEU A 250 -3.92 13.54 15.19
N SER A 251 -3.50 14.50 16.01
CA SER A 251 -3.39 14.29 17.47
C SER A 251 -4.74 13.93 18.07
N ALA A 252 -5.83 14.61 17.68
CA ALA A 252 -7.18 14.28 18.12
C ALA A 252 -7.60 12.86 17.71
N ARG A 253 -7.24 12.43 16.50
CA ARG A 253 -7.51 11.07 16.00
C ARG A 253 -6.74 10.03 16.80
N LEU A 254 -5.45 10.23 17.03
CA LEU A 254 -4.61 9.29 17.78
C LEU A 254 -5.12 9.09 19.21
N ARG A 255 -5.62 10.17 19.86
CA ARG A 255 -6.30 10.05 21.17
C ARG A 255 -7.55 9.17 21.10
N ARG A 256 -8.41 9.35 20.08
CA ARG A 256 -9.61 8.50 19.91
C ARG A 256 -9.26 7.03 19.64
N LEU A 257 -8.16 6.77 18.97
CA LEU A 257 -7.63 5.43 18.77
C LEU A 257 -6.97 4.84 20.04
N GLN A 258 -7.02 5.55 21.17
CA GLN A 258 -6.39 5.18 22.45
C GLN A 258 -4.89 4.95 22.36
N VAL A 259 -4.25 5.55 21.37
CA VAL A 259 -2.80 5.51 21.24
C VAL A 259 -2.23 6.57 22.18
N GLN A 260 -1.48 6.13 23.18
CA GLN A 260 -0.93 7.02 24.22
C GLN A 260 0.13 7.94 23.60
N GLU A 261 -0.14 9.25 23.53
CA GLU A 261 0.71 10.25 22.86
C GLU A 261 2.15 10.25 23.37
N TRP A 262 2.35 10.09 24.68
CA TRP A 262 3.70 10.07 25.29
C TRP A 262 4.53 8.84 24.88
N GLN A 263 3.89 7.76 24.42
CA GLN A 263 4.58 6.56 23.91
C GLN A 263 4.85 6.65 22.41
N MET A 264 4.35 7.67 21.73
CA MET A 264 4.51 7.83 20.29
C MET A 264 5.59 8.84 19.94
N THR A 265 6.19 8.59 18.78
CA THR A 265 7.11 9.51 18.15
C THR A 265 6.75 9.65 16.67
N LEU A 266 6.34 10.85 16.28
CA LEU A 266 6.02 11.15 14.89
C LEU A 266 7.29 11.35 14.08
N VAL A 267 7.44 10.64 12.98
CA VAL A 267 8.56 10.78 12.05
C VAL A 267 8.07 11.38 10.74
N PHE A 268 8.73 12.43 10.27
CA PHE A 268 8.40 13.10 9.01
C PHE A 268 9.66 13.68 8.33
N ASP A 269 9.56 13.90 7.02
CA ASP A 269 10.70 14.35 6.21
C ASP A 269 10.90 15.87 6.28
N GLN A 270 12.09 16.30 5.92
CA GLN A 270 12.51 17.71 5.81
C GLN A 270 11.55 18.58 4.97
N GLY A 271 10.77 17.98 4.06
CA GLY A 271 9.77 18.67 3.25
C GLY A 271 8.60 19.22 4.06
N ALA A 272 8.30 18.58 5.18
CA ALA A 272 7.22 18.97 6.11
C ALA A 272 7.71 19.84 7.28
N GLU A 273 9.03 20.01 7.47
CA GLU A 273 9.63 20.77 8.57
C GLU A 273 9.41 22.27 8.39
N SER A 274 8.83 22.91 9.41
CA SER A 274 8.62 24.36 9.51
C SER A 274 8.45 24.82 10.96
N ALA A 275 8.66 26.09 11.22
CA ALA A 275 8.45 26.68 12.56
C ALA A 275 7.03 26.45 13.08
N ALA A 276 6.01 26.62 12.22
CA ALA A 276 4.61 26.40 12.58
C ALA A 276 4.33 24.94 12.97
N ALA A 277 4.84 23.98 12.20
CA ALA A 277 4.67 22.55 12.50
C ALA A 277 5.36 22.15 13.81
N LEU A 278 6.59 22.65 14.06
CA LEU A 278 7.31 22.35 15.30
C LEU A 278 6.66 23.02 16.52
N SER A 279 6.04 24.19 16.35
CA SER A 279 5.25 24.84 17.43
C SER A 279 4.03 24.01 17.80
N GLU A 280 3.24 23.60 16.81
CA GLU A 280 2.05 22.77 16.99
C GLU A 280 2.36 21.42 17.67
N LEU A 281 3.44 20.74 17.23
CA LEU A 281 3.88 19.49 17.86
C LEU A 281 4.28 19.68 19.33
N ARG A 282 4.90 20.80 19.66
CA ARG A 282 5.26 21.13 21.03
C ARG A 282 4.03 21.44 21.89
N GLU A 283 3.08 22.21 21.36
CA GLU A 283 1.83 22.54 22.04
C GLU A 283 0.98 21.31 22.31
N SER A 284 0.98 20.36 21.38
CA SER A 284 0.30 19.06 21.54
C SER A 284 1.11 18.03 22.36
N SER A 285 2.30 18.38 22.86
CA SER A 285 3.20 17.46 23.58
C SER A 285 3.56 16.20 22.78
N THR A 286 3.50 16.28 21.44
CA THR A 286 3.79 15.16 20.56
C THR A 286 5.30 15.08 20.31
N HIS A 287 5.91 13.96 20.68
CA HIS A 287 7.31 13.72 20.37
C HIS A 287 7.54 13.47 18.88
N TYR A 288 8.70 13.87 18.38
CA TYR A 288 9.02 13.71 16.97
C TYR A 288 10.51 13.49 16.69
N VAL A 289 10.77 12.94 15.50
CA VAL A 289 12.08 12.93 14.83
C VAL A 289 11.89 13.42 13.40
N THR A 290 12.62 14.46 13.01
CA THR A 290 12.57 15.00 11.64
C THR A 290 13.95 15.27 11.09
N ALA A 291 14.08 15.36 9.77
CA ALA A 291 15.30 15.83 9.15
C ALA A 291 15.22 17.34 8.91
N LEU A 292 16.30 18.05 9.22
CA LEU A 292 16.46 19.46 8.91
C LEU A 292 17.06 19.66 7.50
N LYS A 293 16.75 20.79 6.88
CA LYS A 293 17.30 21.15 5.56
C LYS A 293 18.79 21.49 5.66
N PRO A 294 19.69 20.71 5.06
CA PRO A 294 21.13 20.97 5.14
C PRO A 294 21.54 22.36 4.65
N SER A 295 20.77 22.94 3.71
CA SER A 295 21.02 24.29 3.18
C SER A 295 20.93 25.41 4.22
N HIS A 296 20.12 25.22 5.26
CA HIS A 296 19.91 26.21 6.34
C HIS A 296 21.00 26.10 7.43
N HIS A 297 21.76 25.00 7.48
CA HIS A 297 22.70 24.68 8.55
C HIS A 297 24.12 24.38 8.04
N ARG A 298 24.59 25.09 7.00
CA ARG A 298 25.87 24.78 6.33
C ARG A 298 27.09 24.93 7.24
N ALA A 299 27.17 26.01 8.01
CA ALA A 299 28.27 26.23 8.94
C ALA A 299 28.33 25.11 10.00
N PHE A 300 27.17 24.74 10.56
CA PHE A 300 27.04 23.65 11.51
C PHE A 300 27.46 22.29 10.91
N LEU A 301 27.12 21.99 9.66
CA LEU A 301 27.53 20.75 8.97
C LEU A 301 29.04 20.68 8.74
N SER A 302 29.70 21.80 8.45
CA SER A 302 31.16 21.85 8.28
C SER A 302 31.89 21.49 9.57
N GLU A 303 31.40 21.96 10.72
CA GLU A 303 31.90 21.58 12.04
C GLU A 303 31.60 20.12 12.38
N ALA A 304 30.38 19.69 12.14
CA ALA A 304 29.92 18.34 12.43
C ALA A 304 30.76 17.25 11.75
N GLY A 305 31.21 17.50 10.52
CA GLY A 305 32.01 16.55 9.75
C GLY A 305 33.31 16.10 10.44
N GLN A 306 33.87 16.95 11.31
CA GLN A 306 35.08 16.67 12.08
C GLN A 306 34.83 15.94 13.40
N ARG A 307 33.57 15.92 13.86
CA ARG A 307 33.14 15.35 15.16
C ARG A 307 32.39 14.02 15.04
N LEU A 308 32.29 13.48 13.83
CA LEU A 308 31.57 12.23 13.59
C LEU A 308 32.33 11.02 14.12
N GLU A 309 31.72 10.26 15.02
CA GLU A 309 32.25 9.02 15.59
C GLU A 309 31.54 7.79 15.01
N PRO A 310 32.22 6.63 14.92
CA PRO A 310 31.61 5.38 14.49
C PRO A 310 30.47 4.96 15.42
N LEU A 311 29.35 4.50 14.86
CA LEU A 311 28.20 4.02 15.58
C LEU A 311 27.62 2.80 14.87
N ALA A 312 27.46 1.68 15.61
CA ALA A 312 26.75 0.51 15.12
C ALA A 312 25.25 0.64 15.41
N LEU A 313 24.40 0.32 14.42
CA LEU A 313 22.95 0.26 14.56
C LEU A 313 22.50 -1.15 14.86
N SER A 314 21.28 -1.32 15.34
CA SER A 314 20.68 -2.63 15.65
C SER A 314 20.60 -3.56 14.43
N THR A 315 20.57 -2.97 13.22
CA THR A 315 20.58 -3.70 11.94
C THR A 315 21.95 -4.27 11.54
N GLY A 316 23.01 -4.04 12.33
CA GLY A 316 24.38 -4.36 11.99
C GLY A 316 25.06 -3.37 11.02
N GLU A 317 24.35 -2.35 10.53
CA GLU A 317 24.95 -1.31 9.72
C GLU A 317 25.80 -0.37 10.58
N SER A 318 26.99 -0.02 10.11
CA SER A 318 27.85 0.99 10.72
C SER A 318 27.65 2.34 10.04
N VAL A 319 27.41 3.37 10.83
CA VAL A 319 27.33 4.78 10.42
C VAL A 319 28.34 5.61 11.22
N ARG A 320 28.49 6.87 10.87
CA ARG A 320 29.20 7.83 11.71
C ARG A 320 28.21 8.88 12.17
N ALA A 321 28.20 9.21 13.46
CA ALA A 321 27.23 10.13 14.02
C ALA A 321 27.86 11.04 15.07
N TRP A 322 27.26 12.23 15.22
CA TRP A 322 27.57 13.20 16.27
C TRP A 322 26.27 13.74 16.84
N ARG A 323 26.15 13.69 18.16
CA ARG A 323 25.00 14.21 18.89
C ARG A 323 25.36 15.51 19.58
N THR A 324 24.48 16.52 19.49
CA THR A 324 24.65 17.82 20.12
C THR A 324 23.31 18.51 20.34
N ARG A 325 23.34 19.75 20.78
CA ARG A 325 22.20 20.66 20.84
C ARG A 325 22.29 21.70 19.74
N LEU A 326 21.16 22.07 19.18
CA LEU A 326 21.06 23.12 18.16
C LEU A 326 19.77 23.90 18.32
N ASN A 327 19.84 25.22 18.21
CA ASN A 327 18.66 26.06 18.13
C ASN A 327 18.02 25.93 16.76
N VAL A 328 16.78 25.42 16.73
CA VAL A 328 15.95 25.28 15.53
C VAL A 328 14.68 26.08 15.72
N HIS A 329 14.47 27.09 14.89
CA HIS A 329 13.33 28.02 14.98
C HIS A 329 13.12 28.61 16.38
N GLY A 330 14.20 29.01 17.05
CA GLY A 330 14.15 29.66 18.36
C GLY A 330 14.05 28.69 19.56
N VAL A 331 14.06 27.39 19.34
CA VAL A 331 13.99 26.36 20.38
C VAL A 331 15.19 25.43 20.30
N GLU A 332 15.76 25.10 21.45
CA GLU A 332 16.87 24.16 21.54
C GLU A 332 16.38 22.72 21.43
N HIS A 333 16.97 21.96 20.50
CA HIS A 333 16.67 20.56 20.22
C HIS A 333 17.90 19.68 20.38
N THR A 334 17.68 18.42 20.77
CA THR A 334 18.66 17.37 20.53
C THR A 334 18.77 17.16 19.02
N VAL A 335 20.01 17.25 18.50
CA VAL A 335 20.32 17.06 17.08
C VAL A 335 21.34 15.97 16.92
N VAL A 336 21.12 15.11 15.94
CA VAL A 336 22.05 14.06 15.52
C VAL A 336 22.44 14.32 14.06
N VAL A 337 23.70 14.58 13.83
CA VAL A 337 24.27 14.56 12.48
C VAL A 337 24.73 13.16 12.19
N VAL A 338 24.23 12.55 11.14
CA VAL A 338 24.59 11.20 10.74
C VAL A 338 25.14 11.19 9.32
N TRP A 339 26.29 10.54 9.14
CA TRP A 339 26.84 10.21 7.85
C TRP A 339 26.64 8.73 7.56
N SER A 340 26.14 8.41 6.37
CA SER A 340 26.01 7.02 5.93
C SER A 340 26.56 6.84 4.52
N ARG A 341 27.31 5.76 4.32
CA ARG A 341 27.90 5.41 3.02
C ARG A 341 26.82 5.24 1.95
N ARG A 342 25.71 4.60 2.29
CA ARG A 342 24.59 4.40 1.36
C ARG A 342 24.02 5.72 0.83
N LEU A 343 23.84 6.71 1.70
CA LEU A 343 23.35 8.03 1.31
C LEU A 343 24.39 8.74 0.43
N TRP A 344 25.66 8.69 0.82
CA TRP A 344 26.78 9.28 0.07
C TRP A 344 26.86 8.71 -1.34
N GLU A 345 26.89 7.39 -1.50
CA GLU A 345 26.91 6.71 -2.81
C GLU A 345 25.68 7.06 -3.66
N GLY A 346 24.49 7.16 -3.03
CA GLY A 346 23.25 7.56 -3.70
C GLY A 346 23.34 8.99 -4.25
N GLN A 347 23.88 9.91 -3.46
CA GLN A 347 24.03 11.32 -3.86
C GLN A 347 25.10 11.50 -4.94
N CYS A 348 26.23 10.77 -4.86
CA CYS A 348 27.26 10.76 -5.90
C CYS A 348 26.72 10.25 -7.24
N ARG A 349 25.97 9.13 -7.22
CA ARG A 349 25.29 8.62 -8.44
C ARG A 349 24.27 9.62 -8.99
N GLY A 350 23.48 10.24 -8.12
CA GLY A 350 22.52 11.27 -8.52
C GLY A 350 23.18 12.49 -9.15
N LEU A 351 24.28 12.96 -8.57
CA LEU A 351 25.08 14.06 -9.14
C LEU A 351 25.60 13.70 -10.53
N GLN A 352 26.19 12.50 -10.70
CA GLN A 352 26.70 12.06 -11.99
C GLN A 352 25.58 12.01 -13.05
N GLN A 353 24.42 11.45 -12.72
CA GLN A 353 23.27 11.45 -13.62
C GLN A 353 22.79 12.85 -14.02
N HIS A 354 22.82 13.81 -13.07
CA HIS A 354 22.47 15.20 -13.36
C HIS A 354 23.50 15.87 -14.27
N LEU A 355 24.78 15.62 -14.05
CA LEU A 355 25.88 16.10 -14.92
C LEU A 355 25.73 15.54 -16.32
N ASP A 356 25.60 14.23 -16.48
CA ASP A 356 25.46 13.59 -17.79
C ASP A 356 24.25 14.13 -18.57
N LYS A 357 23.15 14.38 -17.87
CA LYS A 357 21.95 14.98 -18.46
C LYS A 357 22.17 16.45 -18.84
N ALA A 358 22.87 17.20 -18.00
CA ALA A 358 23.20 18.60 -18.27
C ALA A 358 24.09 18.73 -19.49
N LEU A 359 25.17 17.94 -19.55
CA LEU A 359 26.14 17.95 -20.67
C LEU A 359 25.46 17.56 -21.99
N ARG A 360 24.59 16.55 -21.99
CA ARG A 360 23.79 16.19 -23.20
C ARG A 360 22.92 17.34 -23.65
N ARG A 361 22.22 18.01 -22.74
CA ARG A 361 21.37 19.17 -23.08
C ARG A 361 22.17 20.36 -23.60
N LEU A 362 23.31 20.65 -23.00
CA LEU A 362 24.19 21.71 -23.49
C LEU A 362 24.69 21.41 -24.91
N LYS A 363 25.03 20.16 -25.22
CA LYS A 363 25.38 19.73 -26.57
C LYS A 363 24.21 19.90 -27.55
N GLU A 364 22.99 19.56 -27.16
CA GLU A 364 21.77 19.75 -27.99
C GLU A 364 21.53 21.25 -28.29
N ILE A 365 21.75 22.15 -27.33
CA ILE A 365 21.61 23.60 -27.51
C ILE A 365 22.67 24.13 -28.46
N SER A 366 23.91 23.65 -28.36
CA SER A 366 25.00 24.03 -29.27
C SER A 366 24.71 23.65 -30.73
N ILE A 367 24.05 22.51 -30.96
CA ILE A 367 23.68 22.03 -32.31
C ILE A 367 22.45 22.75 -32.85
N HIS A 368 21.44 22.99 -32.00
CA HIS A 368 20.15 23.60 -32.36
C HIS A 368 19.75 24.71 -31.39
N PRO A 369 20.37 25.92 -31.50
CA PRO A 369 20.05 27.03 -30.62
C PRO A 369 18.64 27.58 -30.91
N ARG A 370 17.73 27.36 -29.95
CA ARG A 370 16.35 27.92 -30.04
C ARG A 370 16.35 29.34 -29.49
N GLY A 371 15.87 30.30 -30.25
CA GLY A 371 15.77 31.70 -29.86
C GLY A 371 17.08 32.48 -29.97
N GLY A 372 18.01 32.03 -30.80
CA GLY A 372 19.31 32.71 -31.03
C GLY A 372 20.22 32.65 -29.78
N ALA A 373 21.16 33.58 -29.72
CA ALA A 373 22.19 33.64 -28.65
C ALA A 373 21.55 33.91 -27.26
N GLU A 374 20.55 34.77 -27.15
CA GLU A 374 19.88 35.06 -25.88
C GLU A 374 19.10 33.87 -25.38
N GLY A 375 18.36 33.18 -26.28
CA GLY A 375 17.63 31.98 -25.93
C GLY A 375 18.57 30.85 -25.46
N ALA A 376 19.73 30.69 -26.09
CA ALA A 376 20.75 29.73 -25.68
C ALA A 376 21.32 30.09 -24.29
N ARG A 377 21.66 31.37 -24.05
CA ARG A 377 22.16 31.83 -22.73
C ARG A 377 21.15 31.54 -21.61
N ALA A 378 19.87 31.89 -21.78
CA ALA A 378 18.82 31.62 -20.79
C ALA A 378 18.66 30.12 -20.50
N GLN A 379 18.82 29.25 -21.51
CA GLN A 379 18.77 27.81 -21.33
C GLN A 379 19.99 27.27 -20.59
N VAL A 380 21.20 27.75 -20.92
CA VAL A 380 22.45 27.40 -20.23
C VAL A 380 22.37 27.80 -18.76
N ASP A 381 21.97 29.04 -18.46
CA ASP A 381 21.81 29.51 -17.07
C ASP A 381 20.85 28.65 -16.29
N ARG A 382 19.73 28.23 -16.88
CA ARG A 382 18.76 27.34 -16.26
C ARG A 382 19.34 25.96 -15.97
N ILE A 383 20.16 25.41 -16.87
CA ILE A 383 20.82 24.11 -16.69
C ILE A 383 21.87 24.20 -15.60
N CYS A 384 22.76 25.20 -15.68
CA CYS A 384 23.86 25.39 -14.74
C CYS A 384 23.37 25.81 -13.33
N SER A 385 22.21 26.47 -13.21
CA SER A 385 21.61 26.84 -11.91
C SER A 385 20.94 25.69 -11.17
N ALA A 386 20.81 24.49 -11.78
CA ALA A 386 20.18 23.34 -11.13
C ALA A 386 20.93 22.92 -9.85
N GLN A 387 20.22 22.23 -8.96
CA GLN A 387 20.74 21.78 -7.67
C GLN A 387 22.07 21.02 -7.84
N TYR A 388 23.07 21.39 -7.06
CA TYR A 388 24.47 20.97 -7.09
C TYR A 388 25.27 21.44 -8.33
N LEU A 389 24.67 21.54 -9.52
CA LEU A 389 25.34 21.92 -10.76
C LEU A 389 25.85 23.35 -10.69
N ARG A 390 25.10 24.28 -10.06
CA ARG A 390 25.50 25.68 -9.89
C ARG A 390 26.91 25.90 -9.31
N ARG A 391 27.40 24.93 -8.55
CA ARG A 391 28.73 25.01 -7.92
C ARG A 391 29.83 24.40 -8.74
N ILE A 392 29.51 23.39 -9.56
CA ILE A 392 30.48 22.51 -10.19
C ILE A 392 30.49 22.59 -11.72
N LEU A 393 29.41 23.10 -12.34
CA LEU A 393 29.28 23.21 -13.79
C LEU A 393 29.27 24.68 -14.19
N ARG A 394 30.25 25.07 -14.98
CA ARG A 394 30.33 26.37 -15.68
C ARG A 394 30.19 26.10 -17.16
N CYS A 395 29.68 27.05 -17.93
CA CYS A 395 29.58 26.94 -19.36
C CYS A 395 29.90 28.30 -19.99
N GLU A 396 30.95 28.35 -20.75
CA GLU A 396 31.30 29.51 -21.56
C GLU A 396 30.49 29.50 -22.83
N ILE A 397 30.06 30.67 -23.28
CA ILE A 397 29.19 30.86 -24.45
C ILE A 397 29.87 31.80 -25.42
N GLU A 398 30.29 31.25 -26.53
CA GLU A 398 30.84 32.04 -27.66
C GLU A 398 29.78 32.09 -28.78
N THR A 399 29.50 33.29 -29.29
CA THR A 399 28.54 33.51 -30.35
C THR A 399 29.28 33.78 -31.64
N GLN A 400 29.05 32.96 -32.68
CA GLN A 400 29.61 33.13 -34.01
C GLN A 400 28.43 33.24 -35.00
N ALA A 401 28.25 34.37 -35.63
CA ALA A 401 27.21 34.65 -36.63
C ALA A 401 25.85 33.94 -36.39
N ASP A 402 25.65 32.72 -36.90
CA ASP A 402 24.47 31.91 -36.75
C ASP A 402 24.60 30.70 -35.82
N SER A 403 25.74 30.54 -35.15
CA SER A 403 26.01 29.41 -34.25
C SER A 403 26.40 29.87 -32.85
N VAL A 404 26.13 29.01 -31.88
CA VAL A 404 26.48 29.21 -30.48
C VAL A 404 27.38 28.04 -30.06
N LEU A 405 28.63 28.36 -29.75
CA LEU A 405 29.56 27.37 -29.21
C LEU A 405 29.46 27.39 -27.68
N LEU A 406 29.19 26.24 -27.10
CA LEU A 406 29.10 26.03 -25.66
C LEU A 406 30.27 25.16 -25.19
N THR A 407 31.08 25.71 -24.28
CA THR A 407 32.18 24.98 -23.67
C THR A 407 31.92 24.73 -22.19
N PRO A 408 31.33 23.56 -21.84
CA PRO A 408 31.05 23.20 -20.45
C PRO A 408 32.34 22.76 -19.74
N THR A 409 32.58 23.30 -18.55
CA THR A 409 33.69 22.96 -17.68
C THR A 409 33.21 22.51 -16.33
N ILE A 410 33.71 21.36 -15.85
CA ILE A 410 33.42 20.83 -14.52
C ILE A 410 34.57 21.18 -13.60
N ASP A 411 34.26 21.88 -12.49
CA ASP A 411 35.22 22.19 -11.45
C ASP A 411 35.42 20.95 -10.54
N PRO A 412 36.62 20.30 -10.62
CA PRO A 412 36.89 19.08 -9.88
C PRO A 412 37.09 19.31 -8.38
N GLU A 413 37.52 20.52 -7.98
CA GLU A 413 37.73 20.83 -6.57
C GLU A 413 36.42 21.14 -5.89
N ALA A 414 35.56 21.92 -6.51
CA ALA A 414 34.19 22.17 -6.03
C ALA A 414 33.38 20.88 -5.95
N ARG A 415 33.59 19.94 -6.90
CA ARG A 415 32.97 18.62 -6.84
C ARG A 415 33.48 17.81 -5.63
N ARG A 416 34.79 17.74 -5.42
CA ARG A 416 35.39 17.04 -4.26
C ARG A 416 34.92 17.64 -2.94
N GLU A 417 34.88 18.97 -2.84
CA GLU A 417 34.36 19.65 -1.65
C GLU A 417 32.89 19.26 -1.37
N LEU A 418 32.06 19.24 -2.41
CA LEU A 418 30.66 18.86 -2.28
C LEU A 418 30.49 17.41 -1.79
N GLU A 419 31.24 16.47 -2.41
CA GLU A 419 31.19 15.05 -2.08
C GLU A 419 31.76 14.75 -0.68
N GLN A 420 32.81 15.43 -0.24
CA GLN A 420 33.46 15.19 1.06
C GLN A 420 32.79 15.89 2.24
N ARG A 421 32.28 17.12 2.03
CA ARG A 421 31.78 17.96 3.13
C ARG A 421 30.27 17.87 3.32
N TYR A 422 29.49 17.53 2.28
CA TYR A 422 28.05 17.63 2.34
C TYR A 422 27.31 16.32 2.00
N PHE A 423 27.91 15.46 1.18
CA PHE A 423 27.24 14.22 0.81
C PHE A 423 27.35 13.17 1.92
N GLY A 424 26.31 12.34 2.00
CA GLY A 424 26.18 11.34 3.06
C GLY A 424 25.69 11.89 4.39
N LEU A 425 25.64 13.21 4.57
CA LEU A 425 25.22 13.86 5.81
C LEU A 425 23.71 14.10 5.85
N ARG A 426 23.12 13.87 7.02
CA ARG A 426 21.75 14.23 7.38
C ARG A 426 21.75 14.80 8.80
N ILE A 427 20.94 15.82 9.02
CA ILE A 427 20.71 16.41 10.33
C ILE A 427 19.35 15.95 10.81
N LEU A 428 19.28 15.29 11.94
CA LEU A 428 18.04 14.86 12.58
C LEU A 428 17.81 15.72 13.83
N ALA A 429 16.61 16.27 13.98
CA ALA A 429 16.18 16.95 15.18
C ALA A 429 15.09 16.17 15.89
N THR A 430 15.11 16.16 17.23
CA THR A 430 14.14 15.41 18.02
C THR A 430 13.86 16.08 19.36
N THR A 431 12.69 15.77 19.93
CA THR A 431 12.31 16.06 21.32
C THR A 431 12.51 14.85 22.25
N ARG A 432 13.01 13.71 21.74
CA ARG A 432 13.35 12.52 22.51
C ARG A 432 14.78 12.63 23.06
N ASP A 433 14.95 13.46 24.08
CA ASP A 433 16.26 13.68 24.69
C ASP A 433 16.80 12.42 25.39
N GLU A 434 15.93 11.54 25.86
CA GLU A 434 16.25 10.29 26.53
C GLU A 434 16.68 9.15 25.58
N TRP A 435 16.40 9.28 24.29
CA TRP A 435 16.77 8.26 23.32
C TRP A 435 18.26 8.26 23.00
N THR A 436 18.82 7.09 22.79
CA THR A 436 20.18 6.96 22.28
C THR A 436 20.30 7.48 20.85
N THR A 437 21.50 7.83 20.45
CA THR A 437 21.78 8.28 19.06
C THR A 437 21.34 7.23 18.04
N ALA A 438 21.54 5.94 18.32
CA ALA A 438 21.08 4.85 17.45
C ALA A 438 19.56 4.82 17.32
N GLN A 439 18.83 4.91 18.42
CA GLN A 439 17.35 4.93 18.42
C GLN A 439 16.79 6.09 17.59
N ILE A 440 17.37 7.30 17.70
CA ILE A 440 16.95 8.46 16.90
C ILE A 440 17.14 8.19 15.40
N ILE A 441 18.29 7.65 15.00
CA ILE A 441 18.59 7.33 13.60
C ILE A 441 17.65 6.24 13.08
N GLU A 442 17.42 5.19 13.84
CA GLU A 442 16.56 4.07 13.47
C GLU A 442 15.09 4.48 13.37
N ALA A 443 14.62 5.32 14.29
CA ALA A 443 13.29 5.90 14.22
C ALA A 443 13.09 6.70 12.94
N TYR A 444 14.04 7.60 12.60
CA TYR A 444 13.96 8.35 11.36
C TYR A 444 13.95 7.45 10.11
N ARG A 445 14.71 6.36 10.11
CA ARG A 445 14.68 5.37 9.02
C ARG A 445 13.30 4.70 8.88
N GLY A 446 12.53 4.72 9.95
CA GLY A 446 11.14 4.27 9.95
C GLY A 446 10.23 5.01 8.97
N GLN A 447 10.58 6.22 8.52
CA GLN A 447 9.86 6.94 7.47
C GLN A 447 9.72 6.13 6.17
N ALA A 448 10.68 5.26 5.86
CA ALA A 448 10.57 4.33 4.74
C ALA A 448 9.32 3.42 4.80
N ARG A 449 8.61 3.36 5.93
CA ARG A 449 7.35 2.62 6.09
C ARG A 449 6.20 3.33 5.36
N ALA A 450 6.10 4.65 5.51
CA ALA A 450 5.13 5.44 4.75
C ALA A 450 5.41 5.40 3.25
N GLU A 451 6.69 5.48 2.85
CA GLU A 451 7.09 5.32 1.45
C GLU A 451 6.64 3.96 0.88
N ARG A 452 6.72 2.87 1.67
CA ARG A 452 6.24 1.55 1.24
C ARG A 452 4.71 1.52 1.10
N ALA A 453 3.96 2.12 2.01
CA ALA A 453 2.51 2.24 1.91
C ALA A 453 2.11 2.99 0.63
N PHE A 454 2.79 4.10 0.32
CA PHE A 454 2.56 4.80 -0.94
C PHE A 454 2.99 4.00 -2.17
N ARG A 455 4.02 3.17 -2.07
CA ARG A 455 4.41 2.27 -3.17
C ARG A 455 3.30 1.29 -3.50
N ASP A 456 2.64 0.69 -2.49
CA ASP A 456 1.50 -0.19 -2.71
C ASP A 456 0.32 0.56 -3.33
N LEU A 457 -0.01 1.78 -2.87
CA LEU A 457 -1.05 2.62 -3.48
C LEU A 457 -0.73 3.07 -4.92
N LYS A 458 0.53 3.02 -5.33
CA LYS A 458 0.98 3.33 -6.69
C LYS A 458 1.20 2.09 -7.56
N ASP A 459 1.20 0.89 -6.96
CA ASP A 459 1.37 -0.36 -7.68
C ASP A 459 0.12 -0.65 -8.52
N PRO A 460 0.23 -0.82 -9.85
CA PRO A 460 -0.92 -1.08 -10.70
C PRO A 460 -1.55 -2.46 -10.49
N TRP A 461 -0.89 -3.34 -9.75
CA TRP A 461 -1.32 -4.71 -9.52
C TRP A 461 -1.94 -4.96 -8.14
N VAL A 462 -1.80 -4.01 -7.21
CA VAL A 462 -2.34 -4.10 -5.85
C VAL A 462 -2.63 -2.71 -5.31
N CYS A 463 -3.79 -2.51 -4.68
CA CYS A 463 -4.23 -1.26 -4.05
C CYS A 463 -4.17 0.00 -4.94
N ALA A 464 -4.05 -0.11 -6.25
CA ALA A 464 -3.82 1.01 -7.16
C ALA A 464 -4.79 2.18 -6.95
N PHE A 465 -4.28 3.32 -6.51
CA PHE A 465 -5.06 4.54 -6.37
C PHE A 465 -5.46 5.12 -7.74
N ARG A 466 -4.60 5.01 -8.75
CA ARG A 466 -4.86 5.46 -10.12
C ARG A 466 -5.49 4.35 -10.97
N PRO A 467 -6.16 4.72 -12.08
CA PRO A 467 -6.44 6.07 -12.59
C PRO A 467 -7.60 6.77 -11.87
N GLN A 468 -7.54 8.12 -11.81
CA GLN A 468 -8.57 8.97 -11.21
C GLN A 468 -9.36 9.73 -12.28
N TYR A 469 -10.64 9.37 -12.41
CA TYR A 469 -11.60 10.00 -13.33
C TYR A 469 -12.81 10.62 -12.60
N HIS A 470 -12.81 10.62 -11.28
CA HIS A 470 -13.90 11.18 -10.50
C HIS A 470 -13.86 12.71 -10.54
N TRP A 471 -14.99 13.33 -10.72
CA TRP A 471 -15.18 14.74 -11.05
C TRP A 471 -15.85 15.57 -9.98
N THR A 472 -16.01 15.06 -8.77
CA THR A 472 -16.48 15.78 -7.57
C THR A 472 -15.59 15.46 -6.39
N ASP A 473 -15.43 16.42 -5.47
CA ASP A 473 -14.60 16.24 -4.30
C ASP A 473 -15.09 15.09 -3.42
N GLN A 474 -16.40 14.96 -3.22
CA GLN A 474 -17.00 13.86 -2.47
C GLN A 474 -16.57 12.49 -3.04
N LYS A 475 -16.60 12.30 -4.37
CA LYS A 475 -16.20 11.03 -4.98
C LYS A 475 -14.68 10.80 -4.92
N LEU A 476 -13.88 11.85 -4.95
CA LEU A 476 -12.44 11.75 -4.72
C LEU A 476 -12.14 11.28 -3.29
N LEU A 477 -12.85 11.82 -2.30
CA LEU A 477 -12.73 11.41 -0.90
C LEU A 477 -13.13 9.95 -0.70
N VAL A 478 -14.28 9.52 -1.22
CA VAL A 478 -14.73 8.12 -1.12
C VAL A 478 -13.79 7.17 -1.86
N HIS A 479 -13.27 7.56 -3.03
CA HIS A 479 -12.29 6.74 -3.74
C HIS A 479 -10.98 6.58 -2.96
N ALA A 480 -10.50 7.65 -2.33
CA ALA A 480 -9.33 7.58 -1.48
C ALA A 480 -9.58 6.64 -0.28
N PHE A 481 -10.74 6.77 0.36
CA PHE A 481 -11.14 5.86 1.43
C PHE A 481 -11.15 4.39 0.99
N ILE A 482 -11.73 4.07 -0.18
CA ILE A 482 -11.71 2.69 -0.73
C ILE A 482 -10.28 2.19 -0.94
N ALA A 483 -9.39 3.02 -1.47
CA ALA A 483 -8.00 2.62 -1.72
C ALA A 483 -7.21 2.42 -0.41
N VAL A 484 -7.44 3.30 0.58
CA VAL A 484 -6.81 3.17 1.91
C VAL A 484 -7.40 1.99 2.67
N LEU A 485 -8.69 1.73 2.58
CA LEU A 485 -9.33 0.53 3.14
C LEU A 485 -8.72 -0.75 2.55
N ALA A 486 -8.52 -0.80 1.23
CA ALA A 486 -7.83 -1.90 0.57
C ALA A 486 -6.41 -2.09 1.12
N LEU A 487 -5.68 -0.99 1.35
CA LEU A 487 -4.35 -1.02 1.94
C LEU A 487 -4.37 -1.49 3.41
N ILE A 488 -5.32 -1.02 4.23
CA ILE A 488 -5.49 -1.49 5.62
C ILE A 488 -5.72 -3.00 5.63
N LEU A 489 -6.67 -3.51 4.86
CA LEU A 489 -6.98 -4.94 4.76
C LEU A 489 -5.77 -5.75 4.27
N GLY A 490 -5.13 -5.29 3.21
CA GLY A 490 -3.96 -5.96 2.63
C GLY A 490 -2.76 -6.01 3.58
N ARG A 491 -2.47 -4.91 4.28
CA ARG A 491 -1.38 -4.84 5.24
C ARG A 491 -1.67 -5.67 6.48
N THR A 492 -2.89 -5.69 6.97
CA THR A 492 -3.31 -6.55 8.07
C THR A 492 -3.17 -8.04 7.71
N LEU A 493 -3.57 -8.44 6.51
CA LEU A 493 -3.35 -9.81 6.02
C LEU A 493 -1.87 -10.16 5.92
N LEU A 494 -1.06 -9.27 5.36
CA LEU A 494 0.38 -9.46 5.24
C LEU A 494 1.04 -9.61 6.60
N PHE A 495 0.67 -8.78 7.57
CA PHE A 495 1.14 -8.87 8.94
C PHE A 495 0.76 -10.21 9.58
N ARG A 496 -0.50 -10.65 9.43
CA ARG A 496 -0.94 -11.97 9.93
C ARG A 496 -0.19 -13.14 9.29
N ALA A 497 0.03 -13.09 7.97
CA ALA A 497 0.81 -14.11 7.26
C ALA A 497 2.26 -14.17 7.78
N GLN A 498 2.85 -13.02 8.05
CA GLN A 498 4.18 -12.92 8.65
C GLN A 498 4.22 -13.49 10.07
N GLN A 499 3.26 -13.11 10.92
CA GLN A 499 3.20 -13.55 12.32
C GLN A 499 2.90 -15.05 12.46
N ARG A 500 1.94 -15.57 11.69
CA ARG A 500 1.46 -16.95 11.83
C ARG A 500 2.30 -17.98 11.07
N LEU A 501 2.93 -17.58 9.96
CA LEU A 501 3.62 -18.50 9.05
C LEU A 501 5.09 -18.12 8.80
N GLY A 502 5.60 -17.04 9.40
CA GLY A 502 6.93 -16.53 9.11
C GLY A 502 7.12 -16.07 7.65
N LEU A 503 6.04 -15.79 6.94
CA LEU A 503 6.08 -15.49 5.52
C LEU A 503 6.65 -14.08 5.24
N HIS A 504 7.87 -14.00 4.75
CA HIS A 504 8.50 -12.75 4.32
C HIS A 504 8.26 -12.50 2.83
N THR A 505 7.29 -11.66 2.52
CA THR A 505 6.93 -11.31 1.13
C THR A 505 6.40 -9.87 1.05
N THR A 506 6.19 -9.38 -0.18
CA THR A 506 5.52 -8.10 -0.42
C THR A 506 3.99 -8.29 -0.41
N LEU A 507 3.22 -7.20 -0.28
CA LEU A 507 1.77 -7.25 -0.38
C LEU A 507 1.33 -7.86 -1.73
N ARG A 508 1.94 -7.42 -2.84
CA ARG A 508 1.71 -8.02 -4.16
C ARG A 508 2.02 -9.51 -4.18
N GLY A 509 3.16 -9.93 -3.61
CA GLY A 509 3.53 -11.35 -3.53
C GLY A 509 2.52 -12.19 -2.76
N LEU A 510 1.98 -11.68 -1.65
CA LEU A 510 0.93 -12.33 -0.88
C LEU A 510 -0.35 -12.50 -1.72
N ILE A 511 -0.86 -11.42 -2.32
CA ILE A 511 -2.08 -11.46 -3.13
C ILE A 511 -1.91 -12.39 -4.34
N THR A 512 -0.74 -12.36 -5.01
CA THR A 512 -0.45 -13.27 -6.12
C THR A 512 -0.51 -14.74 -5.69
N ARG A 513 0.09 -15.10 -4.55
CA ARG A 513 0.04 -16.47 -4.02
C ARG A 513 -1.39 -16.88 -3.66
N LEU A 514 -2.14 -16.04 -2.97
CA LEU A 514 -3.55 -16.29 -2.63
C LEU A 514 -4.42 -16.45 -3.88
N SER A 515 -4.16 -15.71 -4.95
CA SER A 515 -4.94 -15.79 -6.20
C SER A 515 -4.77 -17.12 -6.95
N LEU A 516 -3.76 -17.91 -6.61
CA LEU A 516 -3.58 -19.27 -7.15
C LEU A 516 -4.56 -20.28 -6.52
N ILE A 517 -5.15 -19.94 -5.39
CA ILE A 517 -6.10 -20.82 -4.68
C ILE A 517 -7.47 -20.68 -5.32
N ARG A 518 -8.06 -21.81 -5.69
CA ARG A 518 -9.34 -21.87 -6.40
C ARG A 518 -10.33 -22.76 -5.68
N THR A 519 -11.61 -22.50 -5.84
CA THR A 519 -12.70 -23.32 -5.35
C THR A 519 -13.51 -23.87 -6.52
N ALA A 520 -13.65 -25.19 -6.59
CA ALA A 520 -14.52 -25.87 -7.52
C ALA A 520 -15.91 -26.05 -6.93
N THR A 521 -16.93 -25.68 -7.70
CA THR A 521 -18.33 -25.97 -7.41
C THR A 521 -18.76 -27.14 -8.28
N LEU A 522 -19.13 -28.24 -7.65
CA LEU A 522 -19.61 -29.45 -8.30
C LEU A 522 -21.14 -29.42 -8.27
N LEU A 523 -21.77 -29.31 -9.42
CA LEU A 523 -23.21 -29.36 -9.59
C LEU A 523 -23.59 -30.75 -10.10
N GLN A 524 -24.20 -31.59 -9.27
CA GLN A 524 -24.72 -32.89 -9.67
C GLN A 524 -26.20 -32.76 -9.95
N LEU A 525 -26.59 -32.84 -11.21
CA LEU A 525 -27.97 -32.85 -11.64
C LEU A 525 -28.63 -34.16 -11.19
N LYS A 526 -29.82 -34.11 -10.57
CA LYS A 526 -30.61 -35.30 -10.24
C LYS A 526 -31.29 -35.81 -11.50
N GLN A 527 -31.37 -37.16 -11.65
CA GLN A 527 -32.22 -37.79 -12.64
C GLN A 527 -33.67 -37.79 -12.15
N GLY A 528 -34.38 -36.66 -12.25
CA GLY A 528 -35.76 -36.49 -11.81
C GLY A 528 -36.02 -35.08 -11.21
N PRO A 529 -37.28 -34.80 -10.79
CA PRO A 529 -37.63 -33.53 -10.20
C PRO A 529 -36.85 -33.30 -8.91
N GLY A 530 -36.18 -32.15 -8.79
CA GLY A 530 -35.47 -31.75 -7.60
C GLY A 530 -34.30 -30.81 -7.91
N ARG A 531 -33.85 -30.03 -6.90
CA ARG A 531 -32.69 -29.14 -7.04
C ARG A 531 -31.42 -29.97 -7.18
N PRO A 532 -30.43 -29.53 -7.99
CA PRO A 532 -29.13 -30.17 -8.06
C PRO A 532 -28.43 -30.17 -6.71
N THR A 533 -27.63 -31.18 -6.45
CA THR A 533 -26.73 -31.18 -5.30
C THR A 533 -25.51 -30.28 -5.64
N VAL A 534 -25.23 -29.33 -4.78
CA VAL A 534 -24.11 -28.39 -4.91
C VAL A 534 -23.08 -28.76 -3.86
N THR A 535 -21.86 -29.07 -4.28
CA THR A 535 -20.73 -29.31 -3.37
C THR A 535 -19.63 -28.33 -3.71
N GLU A 536 -19.09 -27.68 -2.72
CA GLU A 536 -17.94 -26.80 -2.86
C GLU A 536 -16.70 -27.47 -2.30
N GLN A 537 -15.63 -27.42 -3.06
CA GLN A 537 -14.36 -28.02 -2.67
C GLN A 537 -13.22 -27.13 -3.11
N LEU A 538 -12.25 -26.97 -2.22
CA LEU A 538 -10.98 -26.35 -2.58
C LEU A 538 -10.28 -27.25 -3.61
N GLU A 539 -9.81 -26.66 -4.70
CA GLU A 539 -8.98 -27.39 -5.65
C GLU A 539 -7.65 -27.81 -5.01
N GLU A 540 -7.10 -28.89 -5.51
CA GLU A 540 -5.79 -29.36 -5.07
C GLU A 540 -4.75 -28.26 -5.31
N CYS A 541 -4.02 -27.91 -4.26
CA CYS A 541 -2.97 -26.91 -4.31
C CYS A 541 -1.77 -27.34 -3.46
N PRO A 542 -0.57 -26.78 -3.73
CA PRO A 542 0.62 -27.05 -2.91
C PRO A 542 0.37 -26.83 -1.42
N ALA A 543 1.00 -27.66 -0.58
CA ALA A 543 0.82 -27.63 0.87
C ALA A 543 1.04 -26.23 1.48
N GLU A 544 1.98 -25.45 0.94
CA GLU A 544 2.24 -24.08 1.35
C GLU A 544 1.04 -23.15 1.11
N LEU A 545 0.37 -23.31 -0.04
CA LEU A 545 -0.82 -22.52 -0.37
C LEU A 545 -2.02 -22.95 0.47
N HIS A 546 -2.14 -24.25 0.75
CA HIS A 546 -3.15 -24.77 1.66
C HIS A 546 -2.98 -24.22 3.08
N ALA A 547 -1.75 -24.23 3.61
CA ALA A 547 -1.43 -23.64 4.91
C ALA A 547 -1.74 -22.14 4.96
N LEU A 548 -1.42 -21.41 3.86
CA LEU A 548 -1.72 -19.99 3.72
C LEU A 548 -3.23 -19.73 3.72
N SER A 549 -3.99 -20.52 2.97
CA SER A 549 -5.46 -20.48 2.91
C SER A 549 -6.08 -20.65 4.29
N THR A 550 -5.70 -21.73 4.97
CA THR A 550 -6.21 -22.07 6.30
C THR A 550 -5.86 -21.01 7.34
N SER A 551 -4.60 -20.54 7.35
CA SER A 551 -4.13 -19.54 8.31
C SER A 551 -4.82 -18.19 8.17
N LEU A 552 -5.22 -17.81 6.95
CA LEU A 552 -5.87 -16.53 6.66
C LEU A 552 -7.40 -16.63 6.51
N GLY A 553 -8.00 -17.80 6.82
CA GLY A 553 -9.44 -17.98 6.77
C GLY A 553 -10.03 -18.09 5.37
N ALA A 554 -9.21 -18.39 4.36
CA ALA A 554 -9.65 -18.58 2.98
C ALA A 554 -10.07 -20.04 2.70
N THR A 555 -10.72 -20.69 3.63
CA THR A 555 -11.25 -22.06 3.48
C THR A 555 -12.63 -22.04 2.84
N ALA A 556 -12.94 -23.06 2.01
CA ALA A 556 -14.32 -23.31 1.60
C ALA A 556 -15.16 -23.58 2.85
N SER A 557 -16.19 -22.77 3.08
CA SER A 557 -17.12 -22.91 4.20
C SER A 557 -18.15 -23.98 3.89
#